data_10a5906946ceaba7c9527f6964cfb03c
#
_entry.id   10a5906946ceaba7c9527f6964cfb03c
#
_cell.length_a   1.000
_cell.length_b   1.000
_cell.length_c   1.000
_cell.angle_alpha   90.00
_cell.angle_beta   90.00
_cell.angle_gamma   90.00
#
_symmetry.space_group_name_H-M   'P 1'
#
loop_
_entity.id
_entity.type
_entity.pdbx_description
1 polymer ?
#
loop_
_entity_poly.entity_id
_entity_poly.type
_entity_poly.pdbx_seq_one_letter_code
_entity_poly.pdbx_strand_id
1 'polypeptide(L)'
;NDISTNPTRRIFIDEVFPQTDIAQGQTTVNPTLDLALYPAQKGPYNNAQNFQGLQESEKWAGIMRPLSTTNFEQANIEFVQFWVMDPYVDGVGTDAGELVINLGNISEDILKDGRKQYENGLPGTNSESLVAATSWGQVPATQSLVYAFDVNENNRNLQDIGLDGLSDTQEASIFTNNSSEDPAGDNFRYYLDRTGSILERYLDFNNTQGNAPVAVTNTKRGSTTLPDVEDIDRDLTMNTVNSYYEYRIQIKPN
;
A
#
# COMPACT_ATOMS: atom_id res chain seq x y z
N ASN A 1 25.98 -8.59 -18.19
CA ASN A 1 25.09 -7.49 -17.82
C ASN A 1 25.76 -6.70 -16.72
N ASP A 2 25.94 -5.41 -16.93
CA ASP A 2 26.44 -4.51 -15.91
C ASP A 2 25.36 -4.34 -14.83
N ILE A 3 25.63 -4.86 -13.64
CA ILE A 3 24.71 -4.73 -12.50
C ILE A 3 24.71 -3.33 -11.88
N SER A 4 25.67 -2.47 -12.24
CA SER A 4 25.73 -1.09 -11.76
C SER A 4 24.55 -0.25 -12.25
N THR A 5 23.95 -0.59 -13.38
CA THR A 5 22.78 0.07 -13.96
C THR A 5 21.44 -0.49 -13.50
N ASN A 6 21.45 -1.55 -12.69
CA ASN A 6 20.21 -2.10 -12.16
C ASN A 6 19.69 -1.23 -10.99
N PRO A 7 18.50 -0.61 -11.09
CA PRO A 7 17.95 0.24 -10.04
C PRO A 7 17.71 -0.50 -8.72
N THR A 8 17.59 -1.84 -8.75
CA THR A 8 17.40 -2.67 -7.55
C THR A 8 18.69 -3.36 -7.10
N ARG A 9 19.86 -2.91 -7.56
CA ARG A 9 21.14 -3.45 -7.14
C ARG A 9 21.42 -3.21 -5.66
N ARG A 10 22.30 -4.01 -5.10
CA ARG A 10 22.82 -3.76 -3.75
C ARG A 10 23.70 -2.52 -3.74
N ILE A 11 23.51 -1.67 -2.74
CA ILE A 11 24.32 -0.48 -2.49
C ILE A 11 25.27 -0.81 -1.35
N PHE A 12 26.56 -0.67 -1.58
CA PHE A 12 27.55 -0.89 -0.53
C PHE A 12 27.74 0.36 0.33
N ILE A 13 28.10 0.15 1.59
CA ILE A 13 28.26 1.24 2.57
C ILE A 13 29.33 2.24 2.10
N ASP A 14 30.43 1.75 1.54
CA ASP A 14 31.54 2.55 1.03
C ASP A 14 31.20 3.38 -0.22
N GLU A 15 30.16 2.99 -0.97
CA GLU A 15 29.64 3.82 -2.07
C GLU A 15 29.01 5.13 -1.56
N VAL A 16 28.31 5.05 -0.43
CA VAL A 16 27.59 6.19 0.16
C VAL A 16 28.47 6.92 1.19
N PHE A 17 29.25 6.15 1.94
CA PHE A 17 30.09 6.63 3.03
C PHE A 17 31.54 6.12 2.85
N PRO A 18 32.31 6.68 1.89
CA PRO A 18 33.62 6.14 1.50
C PRO A 18 34.69 6.20 2.59
N GLN A 19 34.45 6.92 3.68
CA GLN A 19 35.39 7.03 4.82
C GLN A 19 34.97 6.18 6.03
N THR A 20 33.97 5.31 5.87
CA THR A 20 33.52 4.46 6.97
C THR A 20 34.35 3.19 7.04
N ASP A 21 35.02 2.98 8.15
CA ASP A 21 35.69 1.71 8.44
C ASP A 21 34.66 0.62 8.76
N ILE A 22 34.64 -0.44 7.97
CA ILE A 22 33.74 -1.57 8.17
C ILE A 22 34.52 -2.67 8.90
N ALA A 23 34.11 -2.98 10.12
CA ALA A 23 34.74 -4.03 10.90
C ALA A 23 34.50 -5.41 10.28
N GLN A 24 35.46 -6.32 10.46
CA GLN A 24 35.36 -7.68 9.97
C GLN A 24 34.10 -8.38 10.53
N GLY A 25 33.29 -8.96 9.65
CA GLY A 25 32.04 -9.65 10.00
C GLY A 25 30.79 -8.74 10.06
N GLN A 26 30.95 -7.45 9.86
CA GLN A 26 29.78 -6.57 9.67
C GLN A 26 29.23 -6.65 8.25
N THR A 27 27.95 -6.32 8.12
CA THR A 27 27.35 -6.22 6.79
C THR A 27 27.94 -5.03 6.02
N THR A 28 28.25 -5.24 4.76
CA THR A 28 28.85 -4.22 3.88
C THR A 28 27.80 -3.55 3.00
N VAL A 29 26.54 -3.93 3.12
CA VAL A 29 25.44 -3.48 2.27
C VAL A 29 24.49 -2.59 3.06
N ASN A 30 24.13 -1.43 2.49
CA ASN A 30 23.06 -0.60 2.99
C ASN A 30 21.70 -1.23 2.64
N PRO A 31 20.77 -1.34 3.58
CA PRO A 31 19.39 -1.63 3.24
C PRO A 31 18.80 -0.46 2.45
N THR A 32 18.17 -0.75 1.32
CA THR A 32 17.48 0.23 0.48
C THR A 32 15.98 0.01 0.55
N LEU A 33 15.22 1.09 0.39
CA LEU A 33 13.79 1.07 0.13
C LEU A 33 13.60 1.33 -1.35
N ASP A 34 13.17 0.32 -2.09
CA ASP A 34 12.96 0.42 -3.53
C ASP A 34 11.48 0.72 -3.79
N LEU A 35 11.21 1.86 -4.41
CA LEU A 35 9.87 2.30 -4.77
C LEU A 35 9.69 2.26 -6.27
N ALA A 36 8.61 1.64 -6.73
CA ALA A 36 8.24 1.62 -8.14
C ALA A 36 6.79 2.11 -8.29
N LEU A 37 6.61 3.14 -9.10
CA LEU A 37 5.30 3.65 -9.50
C LEU A 37 4.93 3.10 -10.87
N TYR A 38 3.73 2.54 -10.99
CA TYR A 38 3.13 2.06 -12.24
C TYR A 38 1.90 2.91 -12.58
N PRO A 39 2.07 4.03 -13.28
CA PRO A 39 0.98 5.01 -13.48
C PRO A 39 -0.16 4.49 -14.36
N ALA A 40 0.03 3.37 -15.06
CA ALA A 40 -1.00 2.72 -15.86
C ALA A 40 -1.85 1.71 -15.09
N GLN A 41 -1.56 1.49 -13.81
CA GLN A 41 -2.22 0.49 -12.98
C GLN A 41 -2.85 1.12 -11.75
N LYS A 42 -3.99 0.57 -11.32
CA LYS A 42 -4.62 0.96 -10.05
C LYS A 42 -3.72 0.62 -8.87
N GLY A 43 -3.92 1.33 -7.77
CA GLY A 43 -3.28 1.07 -6.50
C GLY A 43 -4.19 1.49 -5.35
N PRO A 44 -3.85 1.19 -4.09
CA PRO A 44 -4.70 1.52 -2.94
C PRO A 44 -5.12 2.99 -2.89
N TYR A 45 -4.23 3.90 -3.31
CA TYR A 45 -4.51 5.34 -3.33
C TYR A 45 -5.13 5.84 -4.64
N ASN A 46 -5.25 4.99 -5.66
CA ASN A 46 -5.77 5.31 -6.99
C ASN A 46 -6.70 4.21 -7.49
N ASN A 47 -7.67 3.83 -6.68
CA ASN A 47 -8.62 2.75 -7.00
C ASN A 47 -9.91 3.25 -7.67
N ALA A 48 -9.89 4.43 -8.30
CA ALA A 48 -11.05 5.00 -8.96
C ALA A 48 -11.60 4.09 -10.08
N GLN A 49 -12.92 3.98 -10.17
CA GLN A 49 -13.59 3.19 -11.22
C GLN A 49 -13.20 3.66 -12.63
N ASN A 50 -13.02 4.98 -12.81
CA ASN A 50 -12.59 5.59 -14.08
C ASN A 50 -11.08 5.84 -14.15
N PHE A 51 -10.27 5.02 -13.51
CA PHE A 51 -8.81 5.20 -13.38
C PHE A 51 -8.10 5.54 -14.69
N GLN A 52 -8.50 4.93 -15.81
CA GLN A 52 -7.89 5.24 -17.11
C GLN A 52 -8.18 6.65 -17.60
N GLY A 53 -9.24 7.28 -17.13
CA GLY A 53 -9.61 8.66 -17.44
C GLY A 53 -8.98 9.71 -16.54
N LEU A 54 -8.25 9.30 -15.50
CA LEU A 54 -7.56 10.23 -14.59
C LEU A 54 -6.40 10.93 -15.29
N GLN A 55 -6.16 12.17 -14.92
CA GLN A 55 -4.96 12.91 -15.35
C GLN A 55 -3.70 12.29 -14.70
N GLU A 56 -2.56 12.44 -15.32
CA GLU A 56 -1.29 11.91 -14.77
C GLU A 56 -0.97 12.46 -13.38
N SER A 57 -1.29 13.71 -13.12
CA SER A 57 -1.11 14.36 -11.81
C SER A 57 -1.99 13.76 -10.70
N GLU A 58 -3.03 13.04 -11.07
CA GLU A 58 -3.91 12.33 -10.13
C GLU A 58 -3.45 10.90 -9.86
N LYS A 59 -2.47 10.41 -10.63
CA LYS A 59 -1.92 9.05 -10.55
C LYS A 59 -0.64 9.08 -9.72
N TRP A 60 -0.73 8.72 -8.47
CA TRP A 60 0.40 8.69 -7.55
C TRP A 60 0.43 7.39 -6.75
N ALA A 61 1.57 7.05 -6.20
CA ALA A 61 1.72 5.96 -5.25
C ALA A 61 2.44 6.48 -4.01
N GLY A 62 2.21 5.82 -2.89
CA GLY A 62 2.81 6.25 -1.63
C GLY A 62 3.00 5.11 -0.66
N ILE A 63 3.74 5.40 0.40
CA ILE A 63 3.89 4.55 1.56
C ILE A 63 3.57 5.40 2.77
N MET A 64 2.70 4.89 3.62
CA MET A 64 2.44 5.47 4.93
C MET A 64 3.13 4.63 6.01
N ARG A 65 3.73 5.28 6.97
CA ARG A 65 4.36 4.61 8.11
C ARG A 65 4.10 5.38 9.40
N PRO A 66 3.83 4.69 10.51
CA PRO A 66 3.71 5.34 11.80
C PRO A 66 5.06 5.90 12.23
N LEU A 67 5.04 7.04 12.90
CA LEU A 67 6.21 7.61 13.56
C LEU A 67 6.34 7.04 14.97
N SER A 68 7.55 6.67 15.34
CA SER A 68 7.85 6.17 16.69
C SER A 68 7.75 7.26 17.77
N THR A 69 7.75 8.53 17.37
CA THR A 69 7.53 9.68 18.24
C THR A 69 6.68 10.72 17.54
N THR A 70 5.75 11.29 18.27
CA THR A 70 4.87 12.38 17.80
C THR A 70 5.35 13.74 18.27
N ASN A 71 6.35 13.80 19.17
CA ASN A 71 6.92 15.03 19.68
C ASN A 71 8.38 15.18 19.21
N PHE A 72 8.55 15.83 18.08
CA PHE A 72 9.87 16.06 17.47
C PHE A 72 10.75 16.99 18.28
N GLU A 73 10.17 17.98 18.98
CA GLU A 73 10.91 18.88 19.86
C GLU A 73 11.51 18.11 21.04
N GLN A 74 10.73 17.28 21.71
CA GLN A 74 11.21 16.45 22.81
C GLN A 74 12.25 15.43 22.37
N ALA A 75 12.15 14.95 21.15
CA ALA A 75 13.11 14.02 20.53
C ALA A 75 14.33 14.72 19.93
N ASN A 76 14.41 16.06 19.99
CA ASN A 76 15.46 16.89 19.38
C ASN A 76 15.65 16.61 17.88
N ILE A 77 14.55 16.39 17.14
CA ILE A 77 14.60 16.19 15.69
C ILE A 77 14.57 17.55 15.02
N GLU A 78 15.67 17.91 14.37
CA GLU A 78 15.82 19.18 13.66
C GLU A 78 15.61 19.05 12.14
N PHE A 79 15.91 17.89 11.59
CA PHE A 79 15.79 17.65 10.14
C PHE A 79 15.54 16.18 9.83
N VAL A 80 15.04 15.94 8.62
CA VAL A 80 14.92 14.61 7.99
C VAL A 80 15.93 14.54 6.87
N GLN A 81 16.78 13.53 6.89
CA GLN A 81 17.80 13.30 5.87
C GLN A 81 17.64 11.91 5.27
N PHE A 82 17.77 11.82 3.95
CA PHE A 82 17.78 10.55 3.24
C PHE A 82 18.64 10.66 1.97
N TRP A 83 19.05 9.52 1.47
CA TRP A 83 19.78 9.41 0.20
C TRP A 83 18.81 8.88 -0.86
N VAL A 84 18.84 9.48 -2.03
CA VAL A 84 18.10 9.02 -3.21
C VAL A 84 19.10 8.65 -4.27
N MET A 85 18.97 7.44 -4.83
CA MET A 85 19.72 7.06 -6.01
C MET A 85 19.18 7.84 -7.21
N ASP A 86 20.04 8.53 -7.93
CA ASP A 86 19.66 9.28 -9.12
C ASP A 86 19.21 8.30 -10.23
N PRO A 87 17.95 8.34 -10.67
CA PRO A 87 17.47 7.44 -11.70
C PRO A 87 17.94 7.85 -13.12
N TYR A 88 18.60 9.00 -13.29
CA TYR A 88 18.95 9.58 -14.57
C TYR A 88 20.45 9.52 -14.92
N VAL A 89 21.27 8.93 -14.05
CA VAL A 89 22.75 8.88 -14.22
C VAL A 89 23.16 8.34 -15.59
N ASP A 90 22.43 7.37 -16.11
CA ASP A 90 22.79 6.73 -17.40
C ASP A 90 22.06 7.34 -18.60
N GLY A 91 21.44 8.51 -18.45
CA GLY A 91 20.67 9.16 -19.50
C GLY A 91 19.42 8.39 -19.93
N VAL A 92 18.99 7.43 -19.12
CA VAL A 92 17.77 6.66 -19.34
C VAL A 92 16.63 7.34 -18.62
N GLY A 93 15.67 7.83 -19.39
CA GLY A 93 14.50 8.54 -18.87
C GLY A 93 14.62 10.05 -19.03
N THR A 94 13.55 10.64 -19.52
CA THR A 94 13.43 12.10 -19.75
C THR A 94 12.35 12.72 -18.88
N ASP A 95 11.54 11.89 -18.24
CA ASP A 95 10.36 12.33 -17.53
C ASP A 95 10.71 12.73 -16.09
N ALA A 96 10.36 13.95 -15.74
CA ALA A 96 10.53 14.43 -14.38
C ALA A 96 9.47 13.80 -13.46
N GLY A 97 9.90 13.44 -12.25
CA GLY A 97 9.04 12.99 -11.18
C GLY A 97 9.03 13.96 -10.02
N GLU A 98 8.07 13.80 -9.13
CA GLU A 98 8.01 14.53 -7.88
C GLU A 98 7.96 13.55 -6.71
N LEU A 99 8.85 13.72 -5.74
CA LEU A 99 8.78 13.04 -4.45
C LEU A 99 8.13 14.00 -3.46
N VAL A 100 7.01 13.55 -2.89
CA VAL A 100 6.28 14.31 -1.88
C VAL A 100 6.43 13.62 -0.53
N ILE A 101 6.82 14.38 0.48
CA ILE A 101 6.98 13.91 1.86
C ILE A 101 5.96 14.64 2.73
N ASN A 102 5.04 13.89 3.30
CA ASN A 102 4.02 14.40 4.22
C ASN A 102 4.37 13.96 5.64
N LEU A 103 4.47 14.92 6.56
CA LEU A 103 4.81 14.68 7.98
C LEU A 103 3.73 15.26 8.89
N GLY A 104 3.05 14.41 9.63
CA GLY A 104 1.99 14.81 10.55
C GLY A 104 0.87 13.78 10.61
N ASN A 105 -0.34 14.23 10.90
CA ASN A 105 -1.50 13.38 10.89
C ASN A 105 -1.98 13.18 9.45
N ILE A 106 -2.03 11.95 9.01
CA ILE A 106 -2.48 11.56 7.67
C ILE A 106 -3.66 10.63 7.84
N SER A 107 -4.71 10.86 7.08
CA SER A 107 -5.89 10.01 7.08
C SER A 107 -5.55 8.60 6.61
N GLU A 108 -6.03 7.62 7.33
CA GLU A 108 -5.96 6.20 7.00
C GLU A 108 -7.17 5.73 6.19
N ASP A 109 -8.18 6.58 6.03
CA ASP A 109 -9.35 6.38 5.17
C ASP A 109 -8.92 6.50 3.71
N ILE A 110 -8.52 5.37 3.13
CA ILE A 110 -7.94 5.31 1.77
C ILE A 110 -9.01 5.52 0.71
N LEU A 111 -10.13 4.87 0.84
CA LEU A 111 -11.28 5.03 -0.04
C LEU A 111 -12.24 6.12 0.45
N LYS A 112 -11.75 7.17 0.99
CA LYS A 112 -12.36 8.41 1.50
C LYS A 112 -13.89 8.47 1.48
N ASP A 113 -14.50 7.80 2.42
CA ASP A 113 -15.93 7.88 2.67
C ASP A 113 -16.28 8.68 3.94
N GLY A 114 -15.26 9.06 4.73
CA GLY A 114 -15.36 9.80 5.98
C GLY A 114 -15.87 8.95 7.15
N ARG A 115 -15.87 7.64 7.00
CA ARG A 115 -16.27 6.69 8.04
C ARG A 115 -15.03 6.10 8.71
N LYS A 116 -15.25 5.50 9.87
CA LYS A 116 -14.19 4.83 10.64
C LYS A 116 -14.35 3.31 10.64
N GLN A 117 -15.17 2.80 9.77
CA GLN A 117 -15.35 1.38 9.55
C GLN A 117 -14.43 0.94 8.42
N TYR A 118 -13.81 -0.21 8.58
CA TYR A 118 -12.97 -0.81 7.56
C TYR A 118 -13.83 -1.59 6.56
N GLU A 119 -13.56 -1.44 5.26
CA GLU A 119 -14.25 -2.18 4.21
C GLU A 119 -14.08 -3.69 4.39
N ASN A 120 -12.91 -4.12 4.78
CA ASN A 120 -12.60 -5.52 5.06
C ASN A 120 -13.18 -6.04 6.40
N GLY A 121 -13.90 -5.21 7.14
CA GLY A 121 -14.59 -5.60 8.39
C GLY A 121 -16.03 -6.07 8.21
N LEU A 122 -16.47 -6.38 7.00
CA LEU A 122 -17.84 -6.79 6.72
C LEU A 122 -18.20 -8.08 7.47
N PRO A 123 -19.47 -8.19 7.94
CA PRO A 123 -19.92 -9.39 8.63
C PRO A 123 -19.94 -10.59 7.69
N GLY A 124 -19.47 -11.74 8.15
CA GLY A 124 -19.43 -12.99 7.39
C GLY A 124 -20.78 -13.58 6.99
N THR A 125 -21.87 -12.95 7.43
CA THR A 125 -23.24 -13.24 6.98
C THR A 125 -23.75 -11.99 6.30
N ASN A 126 -24.05 -12.05 5.02
CA ASN A 126 -24.65 -10.95 4.24
C ASN A 126 -26.04 -10.59 4.81
N SER A 127 -26.05 -9.89 5.92
CA SER A 127 -27.25 -9.26 6.44
C SER A 127 -27.21 -7.80 6.01
N GLU A 128 -28.08 -7.41 5.08
CA GLU A 128 -28.19 -6.03 4.59
C GLU A 128 -28.33 -5.00 5.72
N SER A 129 -28.86 -5.43 6.86
CA SER A 129 -29.02 -4.58 8.05
C SER A 129 -27.69 -4.29 8.77
N LEU A 130 -26.62 -5.04 8.49
CA LEU A 130 -25.33 -4.92 9.14
C LEU A 130 -24.30 -4.19 8.28
N VAL A 131 -24.70 -3.79 7.08
CA VAL A 131 -23.83 -3.15 6.08
C VAL A 131 -24.41 -1.79 5.69
N ALA A 132 -23.54 -0.83 5.45
CA ALA A 132 -23.87 0.49 4.94
C ALA A 132 -23.16 0.71 3.59
N ALA A 133 -23.90 1.22 2.61
CA ALA A 133 -23.33 1.63 1.34
C ALA A 133 -22.52 2.93 1.49
N THR A 134 -21.42 3.01 0.76
CA THR A 134 -20.56 4.20 0.64
C THR A 134 -20.48 4.68 -0.81
N SER A 135 -19.70 5.70 -1.07
CA SER A 135 -19.42 6.15 -2.45
C SER A 135 -18.53 5.17 -3.22
N TRP A 136 -17.83 4.28 -2.54
CA TRP A 136 -16.89 3.32 -3.13
C TRP A 136 -17.47 1.91 -3.20
N GLY A 137 -18.11 1.47 -2.13
CA GLY A 137 -18.62 0.14 -2.01
C GLY A 137 -19.46 -0.03 -0.75
N GLN A 138 -19.01 -0.86 0.18
CA GLN A 138 -19.72 -1.16 1.41
C GLN A 138 -18.77 -1.16 2.61
N VAL A 139 -19.32 -0.75 3.77
CA VAL A 139 -18.64 -0.85 5.07
C VAL A 139 -19.59 -1.47 6.09
N PRO A 140 -19.11 -2.01 7.23
CA PRO A 140 -19.97 -2.39 8.33
C PRO A 140 -20.83 -1.22 8.82
N ALA A 141 -22.08 -1.46 9.14
CA ALA A 141 -22.97 -0.42 9.69
C ALA A 141 -22.52 0.07 11.08
N THR A 142 -21.79 -0.76 11.80
CA THR A 142 -21.20 -0.44 13.12
C THR A 142 -19.74 -0.86 13.13
N GLN A 143 -18.90 -0.07 13.79
CA GLN A 143 -17.49 -0.40 13.93
C GLN A 143 -17.30 -1.76 14.62
N SER A 144 -16.57 -2.65 13.98
CA SER A 144 -16.13 -3.92 14.57
C SER A 144 -14.89 -3.65 15.43
N LEU A 145 -14.90 -4.17 16.66
CA LEU A 145 -13.94 -3.70 17.66
C LEU A 145 -12.54 -4.30 17.59
N VAL A 146 -12.28 -5.43 16.91
CA VAL A 146 -10.99 -6.10 17.09
C VAL A 146 -10.49 -6.84 15.86
N TYR A 147 -11.34 -7.40 15.05
CA TYR A 147 -10.94 -8.20 13.89
C TYR A 147 -11.77 -7.81 12.67
N ALA A 148 -11.10 -7.40 11.63
CA ALA A 148 -11.73 -7.19 10.33
C ALA A 148 -12.29 -8.51 9.77
N PHE A 149 -11.69 -9.63 10.16
CA PHE A 149 -12.04 -10.95 9.62
C PHE A 149 -12.42 -11.93 10.72
N ASP A 150 -13.42 -12.76 10.42
CA ASP A 150 -13.87 -13.81 11.31
C ASP A 150 -12.79 -14.87 11.56
N VAL A 151 -12.67 -15.35 12.78
CA VAL A 151 -11.79 -16.46 13.13
C VAL A 151 -12.28 -17.79 12.53
N ASN A 152 -13.56 -17.90 12.19
CA ASN A 152 -14.13 -19.05 11.53
C ASN A 152 -13.83 -18.99 10.02
N GLU A 153 -13.02 -19.92 9.54
CA GLU A 153 -12.59 -19.99 8.13
C GLU A 153 -13.77 -20.05 7.14
N ASN A 154 -14.89 -20.65 7.53
CA ASN A 154 -16.05 -20.73 6.65
C ASN A 154 -16.69 -19.36 6.39
N ASN A 155 -16.57 -18.43 7.34
CA ASN A 155 -17.10 -17.09 7.19
C ASN A 155 -16.13 -16.18 6.40
N ARG A 156 -14.85 -16.50 6.36
CA ARG A 156 -13.83 -15.71 5.64
C ARG A 156 -14.09 -15.64 4.13
N ASN A 157 -14.59 -16.71 3.55
CA ASN A 157 -14.96 -16.70 2.12
C ASN A 157 -16.05 -15.67 1.80
N LEU A 158 -16.87 -15.32 2.78
CA LEU A 158 -17.90 -14.28 2.63
C LEU A 158 -17.33 -12.88 2.89
N GLN A 159 -16.11 -12.82 3.41
CA GLN A 159 -15.35 -11.61 3.71
C GLN A 159 -14.17 -11.43 2.75
N ASP A 160 -14.08 -12.21 1.72
CA ASP A 160 -13.15 -12.02 0.58
C ASP A 160 -13.74 -10.98 -0.38
N ILE A 161 -13.69 -9.74 0.09
CA ILE A 161 -14.40 -8.58 -0.45
C ILE A 161 -13.44 -7.49 -0.95
N GLY A 162 -12.16 -7.82 -1.01
CA GLY A 162 -11.15 -6.89 -1.52
C GLY A 162 -10.99 -5.61 -0.69
N LEU A 163 -10.69 -4.54 -1.39
CA LEU A 163 -10.43 -3.22 -0.82
C LEU A 163 -11.68 -2.36 -0.67
N ASP A 164 -12.70 -2.60 -1.49
CA ASP A 164 -13.89 -1.74 -1.57
C ASP A 164 -15.12 -2.28 -0.82
N GLY A 165 -15.00 -3.44 -0.20
CA GLY A 165 -16.08 -4.07 0.55
C GLY A 165 -17.14 -4.74 -0.33
N LEU A 166 -16.85 -4.95 -1.61
CA LEU A 166 -17.73 -5.65 -2.55
C LEU A 166 -17.18 -7.03 -2.86
N SER A 167 -18.06 -7.96 -3.18
CA SER A 167 -17.65 -9.25 -3.73
C SER A 167 -17.53 -9.16 -5.25
N ASP A 168 -16.78 -10.07 -5.89
CA ASP A 168 -16.63 -10.16 -7.35
C ASP A 168 -17.99 -10.06 -8.08
N THR A 169 -19.03 -10.69 -7.54
CA THR A 169 -20.37 -10.65 -8.12
C THR A 169 -20.99 -9.25 -8.09
N GLN A 170 -20.77 -8.50 -7.02
CA GLN A 170 -21.24 -7.12 -6.89
C GLN A 170 -20.43 -6.19 -7.79
N GLU A 171 -19.12 -6.37 -7.81
CA GLU A 171 -18.19 -5.61 -8.64
C GLU A 171 -18.44 -5.76 -10.13
N ALA A 172 -18.84 -6.95 -10.58
CA ALA A 172 -19.16 -7.20 -12.00
C ALA A 172 -20.23 -6.27 -12.57
N SER A 173 -21.08 -5.72 -11.70
CA SER A 173 -22.09 -4.72 -12.10
C SER A 173 -21.52 -3.30 -12.24
N ILE A 174 -20.37 -3.03 -11.64
CA ILE A 174 -19.73 -1.71 -11.58
C ILE A 174 -18.57 -1.63 -12.56
N PHE A 175 -17.73 -2.66 -12.58
CA PHE A 175 -16.49 -2.74 -13.39
C PHE A 175 -16.70 -3.56 -14.67
N THR A 176 -17.61 -3.12 -15.52
CA THR A 176 -18.11 -3.89 -16.70
C THR A 176 -17.05 -4.21 -17.77
N ASN A 177 -15.88 -3.58 -17.73
CA ASN A 177 -14.82 -3.75 -18.74
C ASN A 177 -13.60 -4.52 -18.23
N ASN A 178 -13.67 -5.11 -17.05
CA ASN A 178 -12.55 -5.80 -16.42
C ASN A 178 -12.72 -7.33 -16.45
N SER A 179 -11.79 -8.03 -15.80
CA SER A 179 -11.86 -9.48 -15.63
C SER A 179 -13.18 -9.90 -14.97
N SER A 180 -13.73 -11.03 -15.41
CA SER A 180 -14.92 -11.58 -14.78
C SER A 180 -14.63 -12.33 -13.47
N GLU A 181 -13.35 -12.62 -13.19
CA GLU A 181 -12.95 -13.35 -11.99
C GLU A 181 -12.58 -12.41 -10.84
N ASP A 182 -12.18 -11.19 -11.17
CA ASP A 182 -11.75 -10.15 -10.23
C ASP A 182 -11.98 -8.79 -10.90
N PRO A 183 -13.23 -8.29 -10.89
CA PRO A 183 -13.57 -7.09 -11.65
C PRO A 183 -12.94 -5.80 -11.11
N ALA A 184 -12.78 -5.68 -9.80
CA ALA A 184 -12.10 -4.54 -9.18
C ALA A 184 -10.57 -4.66 -9.23
N GLY A 185 -10.04 -5.89 -9.28
CA GLY A 185 -8.61 -6.17 -9.26
C GLY A 185 -8.02 -6.09 -7.86
N ASP A 186 -8.78 -6.49 -6.83
CA ASP A 186 -8.39 -6.34 -5.44
C ASP A 186 -8.54 -7.61 -4.59
N ASN A 187 -8.73 -8.76 -5.21
CA ASN A 187 -8.73 -10.05 -4.54
C ASN A 187 -7.35 -10.37 -3.93
N PHE A 188 -7.34 -10.72 -2.65
CA PHE A 188 -6.12 -11.07 -1.95
C PHE A 188 -5.41 -12.28 -2.56
N ARG A 189 -4.11 -12.14 -2.79
CA ARG A 189 -3.23 -13.25 -3.13
C ARG A 189 -2.00 -13.26 -2.25
N TYR A 190 -1.76 -14.38 -1.59
CA TYR A 190 -0.53 -14.55 -0.81
C TYR A 190 0.73 -14.46 -1.68
N TYR A 191 1.72 -13.73 -1.22
CA TYR A 191 2.94 -13.45 -2.00
C TYR A 191 3.63 -14.69 -2.58
N LEU A 192 3.72 -15.79 -1.82
CA LEU A 192 4.37 -17.03 -2.28
C LEU A 192 3.54 -17.84 -3.27
N ASP A 193 2.25 -17.59 -3.37
CA ASP A 193 1.38 -18.25 -4.36
C ASP A 193 1.43 -17.57 -5.73
N ARG A 194 2.12 -16.44 -5.82
CA ARG A 194 2.24 -15.69 -7.07
C ARG A 194 3.34 -16.26 -7.95
N THR A 195 3.11 -16.24 -9.23
CA THR A 195 4.10 -16.57 -10.26
C THR A 195 4.74 -15.30 -10.81
N GLY A 196 5.87 -15.44 -11.49
CA GLY A 196 6.58 -14.31 -12.09
C GLY A 196 7.85 -13.91 -11.36
N SER A 197 8.44 -12.82 -11.79
CA SER A 197 9.63 -12.22 -11.20
C SER A 197 9.35 -11.65 -9.81
N ILE A 198 10.41 -11.32 -9.07
CA ILE A 198 10.28 -10.68 -7.75
C ILE A 198 9.50 -9.35 -7.87
N LEU A 199 9.79 -8.55 -8.89
CA LEU A 199 9.12 -7.26 -9.10
C LEU A 199 7.63 -7.44 -9.39
N GLU A 200 7.25 -8.39 -10.23
CA GLU A 200 5.84 -8.69 -10.52
C GLU A 200 5.09 -9.17 -9.28
N ARG A 201 5.72 -10.00 -8.46
CA ARG A 201 5.11 -10.45 -7.19
C ARG A 201 4.92 -9.32 -6.19
N TYR A 202 5.88 -8.39 -6.09
CA TYR A 202 5.76 -7.23 -5.22
C TYR A 202 4.75 -6.22 -5.75
N LEU A 203 4.68 -6.05 -7.07
CA LEU A 203 3.67 -5.20 -7.69
C LEU A 203 2.27 -5.65 -7.28
N ASP A 204 1.95 -6.91 -7.50
CA ASP A 204 0.66 -7.46 -7.13
C ASP A 204 0.39 -7.37 -5.62
N PHE A 205 1.35 -7.77 -4.78
CA PHE A 205 1.16 -7.86 -3.33
C PHE A 205 1.02 -6.48 -2.66
N ASN A 206 1.72 -5.47 -3.15
CA ASN A 206 1.68 -4.11 -2.62
C ASN A 206 0.63 -3.23 -3.32
N ASN A 207 -0.17 -3.82 -4.20
CA ASN A 207 -1.26 -3.15 -4.89
C ASN A 207 -2.59 -3.43 -4.16
N THR A 208 -3.70 -3.18 -4.81
CA THR A 208 -5.05 -3.42 -4.33
C THR A 208 -5.27 -4.86 -3.86
N GLN A 209 -4.57 -5.81 -4.44
CA GLN A 209 -4.68 -7.25 -4.14
C GLN A 209 -4.06 -7.69 -2.80
N GLY A 210 -3.48 -6.81 -2.01
CA GLY A 210 -2.85 -7.15 -0.73
C GLY A 210 -3.79 -7.19 0.47
N ASN A 211 -5.02 -6.76 0.34
CA ASN A 211 -5.84 -6.33 1.45
C ASN A 211 -6.88 -7.35 1.96
N ALA A 212 -7.35 -8.28 1.17
CA ALA A 212 -8.37 -9.24 1.60
C ALA A 212 -7.75 -10.60 1.95
N PRO A 213 -8.13 -11.27 3.04
CA PRO A 213 -7.61 -12.58 3.42
C PRO A 213 -8.38 -13.71 2.78
N VAL A 214 -7.68 -14.66 2.24
CA VAL A 214 -8.19 -15.98 1.92
C VAL A 214 -8.06 -16.90 3.13
N ALA A 215 -8.79 -18.00 3.16
CA ALA A 215 -8.66 -19.03 4.18
C ALA A 215 -7.19 -19.48 4.36
N VAL A 216 -6.74 -19.51 5.61
CA VAL A 216 -5.37 -19.94 5.95
C VAL A 216 -5.27 -21.44 5.77
N THR A 217 -4.42 -21.87 4.86
CA THR A 217 -4.04 -23.28 4.74
C THR A 217 -2.61 -23.49 5.27
N ASN A 218 -2.17 -24.73 5.41
CA ASN A 218 -0.79 -25.03 5.79
C ASN A 218 0.25 -24.45 4.81
N THR A 219 -0.15 -24.15 3.59
CA THR A 219 0.68 -23.57 2.53
C THR A 219 0.44 -22.08 2.29
N LYS A 220 -0.71 -21.56 2.71
CA LYS A 220 -1.12 -20.15 2.56
C LYS A 220 -1.10 -19.45 3.91
N ARG A 221 0.02 -18.85 4.28
CA ARG A 221 0.24 -18.26 5.61
C ARG A 221 0.20 -16.74 5.65
N GLY A 222 -0.23 -16.09 4.62
CA GLY A 222 -0.14 -14.63 4.50
C GLY A 222 -1.40 -13.86 4.89
N SER A 223 -2.49 -14.54 5.23
CA SER A 223 -3.73 -13.86 5.61
C SER A 223 -3.62 -13.26 7.00
N THR A 224 -4.22 -12.10 7.17
CA THR A 224 -4.34 -11.40 8.45
C THR A 224 -5.81 -11.30 8.87
N THR A 225 -6.06 -11.18 10.16
CA THR A 225 -7.37 -10.85 10.70
C THR A 225 -7.49 -9.37 11.06
N LEU A 226 -6.42 -8.60 10.83
CA LEU A 226 -6.36 -7.17 11.11
C LEU A 226 -6.54 -6.38 9.82
N PRO A 227 -7.09 -5.17 9.88
CA PRO A 227 -7.04 -4.22 8.78
C PRO A 227 -5.60 -4.03 8.31
N ASP A 228 -5.38 -3.91 7.01
CA ASP A 228 -4.03 -3.85 6.45
C ASP A 228 -3.58 -2.40 6.25
N VAL A 229 -4.25 -1.69 5.36
CA VAL A 229 -3.81 -0.36 4.93
C VAL A 229 -4.53 0.79 5.61
N GLU A 230 -5.55 0.51 6.38
CA GLU A 230 -6.40 1.50 7.06
C GLU A 230 -6.20 1.54 8.59
N ASP A 231 -5.16 0.89 9.09
CA ASP A 231 -4.73 0.92 10.49
C ASP A 231 -3.20 0.79 10.53
N ILE A 232 -2.51 1.81 10.06
CA ILE A 232 -1.06 1.80 9.85
C ILE A 232 -0.31 1.84 11.18
N ASP A 233 -0.83 2.56 12.15
CA ASP A 233 -0.23 2.67 13.49
C ASP A 233 -0.66 1.55 14.44
N ARG A 234 -1.63 0.72 14.02
CA ARG A 234 -2.15 -0.45 14.74
C ARG A 234 -2.76 -0.12 16.08
N ASP A 235 -3.44 1.01 16.15
CA ASP A 235 -4.17 1.43 17.34
C ASP A 235 -5.61 0.92 17.38
N LEU A 236 -6.03 0.19 16.35
CA LEU A 236 -7.36 -0.40 16.15
C LEU A 236 -8.45 0.66 15.90
N THR A 237 -8.05 1.83 15.44
CA THR A 237 -8.98 2.88 15.00
C THR A 237 -8.50 3.42 13.65
N MET A 238 -9.44 3.92 12.84
CA MET A 238 -9.10 4.61 11.61
C MET A 238 -9.02 6.11 11.86
N ASN A 239 -7.87 6.69 11.60
CA ASN A 239 -7.66 8.13 11.65
C ASN A 239 -8.14 8.78 10.35
N THR A 240 -9.09 9.72 10.43
CA THR A 240 -9.70 10.35 9.25
C THR A 240 -9.29 11.81 9.06
N VAL A 241 -8.38 12.32 9.91
CA VAL A 241 -7.99 13.74 9.90
C VAL A 241 -6.64 13.91 9.20
N ASN A 242 -6.58 14.85 8.27
CA ASN A 242 -5.35 15.31 7.64
C ASN A 242 -4.88 16.63 8.27
N SER A 243 -3.69 16.61 8.84
CA SER A 243 -2.99 17.79 9.38
C SER A 243 -1.49 17.52 9.33
N TYR A 244 -0.83 17.90 8.26
CA TYR A 244 0.57 17.57 8.01
C TYR A 244 1.32 18.70 7.30
N TYR A 245 2.62 18.68 7.40
CA TYR A 245 3.53 19.46 6.57
C TYR A 245 3.85 18.70 5.30
N GLU A 246 3.79 19.38 4.16
CA GLU A 246 4.10 18.82 2.86
C GLU A 246 5.40 19.40 2.32
N TYR A 247 6.32 18.54 1.90
CA TYR A 247 7.56 18.89 1.22
C TYR A 247 7.61 18.24 -0.15
N ARG A 248 7.89 19.05 -1.18
CA ARG A 248 7.96 18.61 -2.57
C ARG A 248 9.37 18.71 -3.10
N ILE A 249 9.87 17.62 -3.67
CA ILE A 249 11.21 17.53 -4.23
C ILE A 249 11.09 17.09 -5.67
N GLN A 250 11.54 17.93 -6.58
CA GLN A 250 11.58 17.58 -8.00
C GLN A 250 12.74 16.63 -8.28
N ILE A 251 12.44 15.47 -8.85
CA ILE A 251 13.42 14.50 -9.33
C ILE A 251 13.42 14.60 -10.85
N LYS A 252 14.47 15.18 -11.43
CA LYS A 252 14.57 15.45 -12.87
C LYS A 252 15.99 15.24 -13.35
N PRO A 253 16.18 14.94 -14.65
CA PRO A 253 17.51 14.95 -15.27
C PRO A 253 18.20 16.28 -15.07
N ASN A 254 19.52 16.25 -14.87
CA ASN A 254 20.37 17.45 -14.78
C ASN A 254 20.56 18.11 -16.15
#